data_f87a9cb666ef6de7d3e257c1edf71d3f
#
_entry.id   f87a9cb666ef6de7d3e257c1edf71d3f
#
_cell.length_a   1.000
_cell.length_b   1.000
_cell.length_c   1.000
_cell.angle_alpha   90.00
_cell.angle_beta   90.00
_cell.angle_gamma   90.00
#
_symmetry.space_group_name_H-M   'P 1'
#
loop_
_entity.id
_entity.type
_entity.pdbx_description
1 polymer ?
#
loop_
_entity_poly.entity_id
_entity_poly.type
_entity_poly.pdbx_seq_one_letter_code
_entity_poly.pdbx_strand_id
1 'polypeptide(L)'
;MEKTRRLRTWGGFLLLLLLLLIFLIWNILAGSVRLPASEIWTILHGGGELSQRRILLQIRLPRLLAALILGGALSVSGYLLQTFFHNPIAGPFVLGISSGAKLTVSVTMVALLSRGLVSTSAVLIAAAFAGAMLSMGFVLAISRKVRRMSLLVVCGVMIGYICTALTDFIVTFADDSNIVNLHNWSLGSFSGMSWENVRTMVLVCGAALVLAFFLSKPIRAYQLGEVYAQNMGVHLRAFRTALILLSSVLSACVTAFSGPISFVGIAVPHLMKSLFGTAEPLILIPASFLGGGAFCLLCDLIARTAFAPTEVSISSVTAVFGAPIVIYMMIHRKAG
;
A
#
# COMPACT_ATOMS: atom_id res chain seq x y z
N MET A 1 -35.42 5.07 2.17
CA MET A 1 -34.17 4.29 2.20
C MET A 1 -33.13 4.76 1.17
N GLU A 2 -33.48 4.99 -0.08
CA GLU A 2 -32.51 5.42 -1.12
C GLU A 2 -31.90 6.81 -0.85
N LYS A 3 -32.70 7.79 -0.43
CA LYS A 3 -32.26 9.16 -0.08
C LYS A 3 -31.26 9.16 1.07
N THR A 4 -31.48 8.35 2.10
CA THR A 4 -30.58 8.22 3.26
C THR A 4 -29.25 7.56 2.86
N ARG A 5 -29.27 6.57 1.96
CA ARG A 5 -28.07 5.92 1.42
C ARG A 5 -27.26 6.90 0.56
N ARG A 6 -27.91 7.68 -0.30
CA ARG A 6 -27.23 8.71 -1.10
C ARG A 6 -26.60 9.78 -0.21
N LEU A 7 -27.32 10.26 0.80
CA LEU A 7 -26.80 11.26 1.75
C LEU A 7 -25.56 10.75 2.48
N ARG A 8 -25.59 9.48 2.95
CA ARG A 8 -24.45 8.83 3.60
C ARG A 8 -23.25 8.70 2.66
N THR A 9 -23.48 8.38 1.39
CA THR A 9 -22.41 8.25 0.40
C THR A 9 -21.73 9.60 0.14
N TRP A 10 -22.51 10.64 -0.14
CA TRP A 10 -21.98 11.99 -0.36
C TRP A 10 -21.30 12.56 0.88
N GLY A 11 -21.90 12.38 2.06
CA GLY A 11 -21.29 12.78 3.34
C GLY A 11 -19.97 12.06 3.62
N GLY A 12 -19.91 10.76 3.32
CA GLY A 12 -18.67 9.97 3.45
C GLY A 12 -17.54 10.47 2.55
N PHE A 13 -17.83 10.75 1.27
CA PHE A 13 -16.82 11.33 0.37
C PHE A 13 -16.42 12.74 0.77
N LEU A 14 -17.36 13.58 1.18
CA LEU A 14 -17.06 14.93 1.66
C LEU A 14 -16.13 14.88 2.89
N LEU A 15 -16.42 13.99 3.84
CA LEU A 15 -15.59 13.79 5.02
C LEU A 15 -14.17 13.32 4.62
N LEU A 16 -14.03 12.35 3.71
CA LEU A 16 -12.73 11.87 3.24
C LEU A 16 -11.93 12.95 2.53
N LEU A 17 -12.58 13.73 1.67
CA LEU A 17 -11.91 14.84 0.97
C LEU A 17 -11.48 15.93 1.95
N LEU A 18 -12.29 16.24 2.96
CA LEU A 18 -11.96 17.21 3.99
C LEU A 18 -10.79 16.73 4.85
N LEU A 19 -10.79 15.47 5.31
CA LEU A 19 -9.68 14.88 6.04
C LEU A 19 -8.39 14.86 5.19
N LEU A 20 -8.51 14.50 3.94
CA LEU A 20 -7.39 14.47 3.01
C LEU A 20 -6.81 15.88 2.83
N LEU A 21 -7.64 16.89 2.63
CA LEU A 21 -7.21 18.29 2.53
C LEU A 21 -6.51 18.76 3.81
N ILE A 22 -7.08 18.47 4.98
CA ILE A 22 -6.49 18.80 6.28
C ILE A 22 -5.10 18.16 6.41
N PHE A 23 -4.98 16.84 6.14
CA PHE A 23 -3.70 16.16 6.26
C PHE A 23 -2.69 16.61 5.19
N LEU A 24 -3.11 16.95 3.98
CA LEU A 24 -2.25 17.56 2.96
C LEU A 24 -1.67 18.89 3.44
N ILE A 25 -2.53 19.79 3.89
CA ILE A 25 -2.09 21.11 4.41
C ILE A 25 -1.17 20.92 5.60
N TRP A 26 -1.54 20.06 6.55
CA TRP A 26 -0.72 19.80 7.73
C TRP A 26 0.64 19.19 7.38
N ASN A 27 0.69 18.27 6.44
CA ASN A 27 1.95 17.69 5.93
C ASN A 27 2.85 18.72 5.22
N ILE A 28 2.27 19.71 4.55
CA ILE A 28 3.02 20.80 3.92
C ILE A 28 3.62 21.74 4.99
N LEU A 29 2.84 22.09 6.01
CA LEU A 29 3.24 23.00 7.08
C LEU A 29 4.23 22.37 8.06
N ALA A 30 3.97 21.13 8.49
CA ALA A 30 4.78 20.43 9.47
C ALA A 30 5.98 19.71 8.85
N GLY A 31 7.10 19.72 9.56
CA GLY A 31 8.34 19.01 9.18
C GLY A 31 9.48 19.43 10.10
N SER A 32 10.66 18.80 9.91
CA SER A 32 11.88 19.11 10.67
C SER A 32 12.29 20.59 10.56
N VAL A 33 12.05 21.20 9.42
CA VAL A 33 12.19 22.65 9.21
C VAL A 33 10.79 23.28 9.20
N ARG A 34 10.52 24.24 10.07
CA ARG A 34 9.22 24.94 10.09
C ARG A 34 9.20 25.98 8.97
N LEU A 35 8.25 25.85 8.05
CA LEU A 35 7.97 26.82 7.01
C LEU A 35 6.63 27.51 7.35
N PRO A 36 6.63 28.82 7.65
CA PRO A 36 5.39 29.54 7.91
C PRO A 36 4.51 29.59 6.64
N ALA A 37 3.20 29.69 6.82
CA ALA A 37 2.24 29.66 5.70
C ALA A 37 2.49 30.81 4.69
N SER A 38 2.96 31.98 5.15
CA SER A 38 3.34 33.12 4.30
C SER A 38 4.49 32.79 3.34
N GLU A 39 5.51 32.04 3.82
CA GLU A 39 6.62 31.62 2.98
C GLU A 39 6.18 30.56 1.95
N ILE A 40 5.34 29.60 2.37
CA ILE A 40 4.77 28.61 1.44
C ILE A 40 4.00 29.30 0.32
N TRP A 41 3.19 30.31 0.66
CA TRP A 41 2.46 31.11 -0.32
C TRP A 41 3.40 31.82 -1.29
N THR A 42 4.48 32.46 -0.77
CA THR A 42 5.50 33.13 -1.57
C THR A 42 6.22 32.15 -2.51
N ILE A 43 6.56 30.95 -2.03
CA ILE A 43 7.20 29.90 -2.84
C ILE A 43 6.29 29.43 -3.97
N LEU A 44 5.00 29.23 -3.71
CA LEU A 44 4.03 28.80 -4.72
C LEU A 44 3.84 29.85 -5.83
N HIS A 45 4.04 31.13 -5.53
CA HIS A 45 4.00 32.22 -6.51
C HIS A 45 5.37 32.53 -7.14
N GLY A 46 6.36 31.64 -6.97
CA GLY A 46 7.66 31.71 -7.64
C GLY A 46 8.73 32.50 -6.89
N GLY A 47 8.43 33.05 -5.69
CA GLY A 47 9.38 33.70 -4.78
C GLY A 47 10.00 32.75 -3.76
N GLY A 48 10.57 33.29 -2.70
CA GLY A 48 11.15 32.57 -1.56
C GLY A 48 12.62 32.18 -1.77
N GLU A 49 13.27 31.76 -0.67
CA GLU A 49 14.67 31.37 -0.64
C GLU A 49 14.87 30.00 -1.34
N LEU A 50 15.98 29.83 -2.06
CA LEU A 50 16.30 28.61 -2.81
C LEU A 50 16.29 27.33 -1.95
N SER A 51 16.76 27.43 -0.70
CA SER A 51 16.78 26.34 0.29
C SER A 51 15.35 25.88 0.64
N GLN A 52 14.48 26.81 0.98
CA GLN A 52 13.09 26.57 1.35
C GLN A 52 12.28 26.04 0.17
N ARG A 53 12.54 26.58 -1.02
CA ARG A 53 11.93 26.12 -2.27
C ARG A 53 12.28 24.68 -2.61
N ARG A 54 13.55 24.26 -2.40
CA ARG A 54 13.98 22.87 -2.55
C ARG A 54 13.30 21.94 -1.53
N ILE A 55 13.22 22.37 -0.28
CA ILE A 55 12.56 21.59 0.78
C ILE A 55 11.08 21.35 0.42
N LEU A 56 10.36 22.39 0.03
CA LEU A 56 8.94 22.25 -0.29
C LEU A 56 8.70 21.46 -1.57
N LEU A 57 9.35 21.85 -2.67
CA LEU A 57 9.02 21.33 -4.01
C LEU A 57 9.72 20.00 -4.33
N GLN A 58 10.92 19.75 -3.79
CA GLN A 58 11.71 18.57 -4.13
C GLN A 58 11.72 17.48 -3.05
N ILE A 59 11.37 17.83 -1.79
CA ILE A 59 11.35 16.86 -0.69
C ILE A 59 9.93 16.63 -0.21
N ARG A 60 9.21 17.69 0.23
CA ARG A 60 7.89 17.51 0.85
C ARG A 60 6.81 17.08 -0.12
N LEU A 61 6.70 17.74 -1.28
CA LEU A 61 5.65 17.43 -2.25
C LEU A 61 5.76 16.00 -2.81
N PRO A 62 6.95 15.52 -3.27
CA PRO A 62 7.07 14.13 -3.71
C PRO A 62 6.76 13.12 -2.61
N ARG A 63 7.23 13.34 -1.36
CA ARG A 63 6.93 12.48 -0.20
C ARG A 63 5.43 12.39 0.07
N LEU A 64 4.75 13.52 0.09
CA LEU A 64 3.32 13.65 0.34
C LEU A 64 2.51 12.94 -0.75
N LEU A 65 2.85 13.14 -2.03
CA LEU A 65 2.21 12.45 -3.14
C LEU A 65 2.47 10.94 -3.10
N ALA A 66 3.68 10.52 -2.73
CA ALA A 66 3.99 9.11 -2.53
C ALA A 66 3.12 8.49 -1.41
N ALA A 67 2.99 9.14 -0.26
CA ALA A 67 2.15 8.67 0.84
C ALA A 67 0.68 8.54 0.42
N LEU A 68 0.15 9.52 -0.34
CA LEU A 68 -1.20 9.50 -0.88
C LEU A 68 -1.42 8.35 -1.85
N ILE A 69 -0.56 8.23 -2.87
CA ILE A 69 -0.70 7.27 -3.96
C ILE A 69 -0.49 5.84 -3.45
N LEU A 70 0.60 5.61 -2.71
CA LEU A 70 0.96 4.28 -2.22
C LEU A 70 0.02 3.82 -1.10
N GLY A 71 -0.41 4.72 -0.21
CA GLY A 71 -1.42 4.41 0.80
C GLY A 71 -2.76 4.02 0.18
N GLY A 72 -3.21 4.78 -0.81
CA GLY A 72 -4.41 4.46 -1.59
C GLY A 72 -4.29 3.14 -2.35
N ALA A 73 -3.16 2.93 -3.03
CA ALA A 73 -2.87 1.69 -3.77
C ALA A 73 -2.88 0.46 -2.86
N LEU A 74 -2.24 0.53 -1.68
CA LEU A 74 -2.20 -0.56 -0.72
C LEU A 74 -3.58 -0.89 -0.16
N SER A 75 -4.39 0.12 0.12
CA SER A 75 -5.76 -0.06 0.57
C SER A 75 -6.63 -0.74 -0.50
N VAL A 76 -6.56 -0.30 -1.76
CA VAL A 76 -7.31 -0.96 -2.85
C VAL A 76 -6.79 -2.38 -3.09
N SER A 77 -5.47 -2.61 -3.06
CA SER A 77 -4.90 -3.95 -3.11
C SER A 77 -5.51 -4.87 -2.05
N GLY A 78 -5.60 -4.39 -0.81
CA GLY A 78 -6.25 -5.11 0.28
C GLY A 78 -7.73 -5.39 0.01
N TYR A 79 -8.49 -4.41 -0.49
CA TYR A 79 -9.89 -4.59 -0.87
C TYR A 79 -10.07 -5.69 -1.91
N LEU A 80 -9.22 -5.73 -2.95
CA LEU A 80 -9.27 -6.77 -3.98
C LEU A 80 -8.99 -8.16 -3.41
N LEU A 81 -8.01 -8.29 -2.51
CA LEU A 81 -7.69 -9.56 -1.84
C LEU A 81 -8.79 -10.00 -0.86
N GLN A 82 -9.35 -9.06 -0.09
CA GLN A 82 -10.49 -9.36 0.79
C GLN A 82 -11.69 -9.88 -0.01
N THR A 83 -11.92 -9.31 -1.19
CA THR A 83 -12.95 -9.78 -2.12
C THR A 83 -12.62 -11.17 -2.65
N PHE A 84 -11.39 -11.38 -3.11
CA PHE A 84 -10.94 -12.66 -3.67
C PHE A 84 -11.04 -13.80 -2.66
N PHE A 85 -10.58 -13.59 -1.43
CA PHE A 85 -10.59 -14.60 -0.37
C PHE A 85 -11.92 -14.71 0.39
N HIS A 86 -12.89 -13.83 0.12
CA HIS A 86 -14.09 -13.65 0.95
C HIS A 86 -13.75 -13.52 2.45
N ASN A 87 -12.60 -12.90 2.74
CA ASN A 87 -12.08 -12.78 4.09
C ASN A 87 -11.59 -11.34 4.36
N PRO A 88 -12.17 -10.64 5.35
CA PRO A 88 -11.83 -9.24 5.63
C PRO A 88 -10.43 -9.04 6.20
N ILE A 89 -9.77 -10.09 6.68
CA ILE A 89 -8.40 -10.02 7.19
C ILE A 89 -7.35 -10.40 6.13
N ALA A 90 -7.78 -10.72 4.90
CA ALA A 90 -6.84 -10.96 3.82
C ALA A 90 -6.15 -9.66 3.41
N GLY A 91 -4.84 -9.71 3.32
CA GLY A 91 -4.02 -8.57 2.93
C GLY A 91 -2.79 -9.00 2.14
N PRO A 92 -2.11 -8.06 1.46
CA PRO A 92 -0.95 -8.36 0.61
C PRO A 92 0.20 -9.04 1.35
N PHE A 93 0.36 -8.74 2.64
CA PHE A 93 1.38 -9.33 3.50
C PHE A 93 1.26 -10.85 3.62
N VAL A 94 0.03 -11.35 3.69
CA VAL A 94 -0.26 -12.78 3.88
C VAL A 94 0.17 -13.63 2.68
N LEU A 95 0.33 -13.01 1.51
CA LEU A 95 0.71 -13.71 0.27
C LEU A 95 2.22 -13.74 0.00
N GLY A 96 3.05 -13.33 0.97
CA GLY A 96 4.50 -13.38 0.84
C GLY A 96 5.11 -12.34 -0.11
N ILE A 97 4.33 -11.36 -0.60
CA ILE A 97 4.77 -10.33 -1.55
C ILE A 97 5.95 -9.54 -0.98
N SER A 98 5.82 -9.07 0.26
CA SER A 98 6.87 -8.29 0.92
C SER A 98 8.11 -9.11 1.25
N SER A 99 7.96 -10.40 1.60
CA SER A 99 9.09 -11.29 1.84
C SER A 99 9.86 -11.59 0.55
N GLY A 100 9.15 -11.79 -0.57
CA GLY A 100 9.78 -11.95 -1.88
C GLY A 100 10.53 -10.69 -2.33
N ALA A 101 9.97 -9.51 -2.10
CA ALA A 101 10.64 -8.25 -2.35
C ALA A 101 11.91 -8.10 -1.49
N LYS A 102 11.84 -8.41 -0.18
CA LYS A 102 12.98 -8.36 0.73
C LYS A 102 14.10 -9.31 0.31
N LEU A 103 13.76 -10.51 -0.12
CA LEU A 103 14.74 -11.49 -0.61
C LEU A 103 15.50 -10.95 -1.82
N THR A 104 14.83 -10.44 -2.83
CA THR A 104 15.51 -9.92 -4.03
C THR A 104 16.33 -8.66 -3.74
N VAL A 105 15.87 -7.80 -2.84
CA VAL A 105 16.62 -6.64 -2.38
C VAL A 105 17.90 -7.07 -1.66
N SER A 106 17.83 -8.07 -0.76
CA SER A 106 19.00 -8.58 -0.04
C SER A 106 20.03 -9.19 -0.99
N VAL A 107 19.58 -10.04 -1.94
CA VAL A 107 20.44 -10.60 -2.99
C VAL A 107 21.12 -9.49 -3.80
N THR A 108 20.35 -8.47 -4.19
CA THR A 108 20.87 -7.37 -5.00
C THR A 108 21.90 -6.53 -4.23
N MET A 109 21.61 -6.20 -2.97
CA MET A 109 22.56 -5.45 -2.12
C MET A 109 23.87 -6.19 -1.97
N VAL A 110 23.82 -7.47 -1.60
CA VAL A 110 25.04 -8.30 -1.41
C VAL A 110 25.80 -8.50 -2.73
N ALA A 111 25.09 -8.80 -3.83
CA ALA A 111 25.71 -9.04 -5.13
C ALA A 111 26.37 -7.78 -5.74
N LEU A 112 25.83 -6.59 -5.50
CA LEU A 112 26.42 -5.34 -5.97
C LEU A 112 27.63 -4.95 -5.14
N LEU A 113 27.55 -5.06 -3.81
CA LEU A 113 28.65 -4.70 -2.93
C LEU A 113 29.85 -5.63 -3.12
N SER A 114 29.64 -6.95 -3.31
CA SER A 114 30.72 -7.89 -3.63
C SER A 114 31.48 -7.54 -4.90
N ARG A 115 30.90 -6.70 -5.78
CA ARG A 115 31.53 -6.17 -6.99
C ARG A 115 32.05 -4.74 -6.83
N GLY A 116 32.04 -4.17 -5.63
CA GLY A 116 32.45 -2.79 -5.37
C GLY A 116 31.47 -1.75 -5.96
N LEU A 117 30.23 -2.12 -6.30
CA LEU A 117 29.24 -1.24 -6.89
C LEU A 117 28.26 -0.74 -5.81
N VAL A 118 27.91 0.54 -5.89
CA VAL A 118 26.89 1.13 -5.00
C VAL A 118 25.50 0.83 -5.55
N SER A 119 24.60 0.34 -4.70
CA SER A 119 23.22 0.12 -5.06
C SER A 119 22.48 1.46 -5.24
N THR A 120 21.95 1.73 -6.44
CA THR A 120 21.08 2.88 -6.67
C THR A 120 19.64 2.59 -6.25
N SER A 121 18.89 3.62 -5.86
CA SER A 121 17.47 3.45 -5.51
C SER A 121 16.66 2.79 -6.63
N ALA A 122 16.93 3.12 -7.89
CA ALA A 122 16.23 2.55 -9.04
C ALA A 122 16.46 1.02 -9.15
N VAL A 123 17.68 0.55 -8.91
CA VAL A 123 18.00 -0.90 -8.94
C VAL A 123 17.28 -1.62 -7.80
N LEU A 124 17.26 -1.05 -6.60
CA LEU A 124 16.58 -1.65 -5.46
C LEU A 124 15.04 -1.69 -5.65
N ILE A 125 14.46 -0.63 -6.23
CA ILE A 125 13.05 -0.58 -6.58
C ILE A 125 12.71 -1.68 -7.61
N ALA A 126 13.52 -1.81 -8.66
CA ALA A 126 13.33 -2.86 -9.68
C ALA A 126 13.46 -4.27 -9.08
N ALA A 127 14.46 -4.50 -8.24
CA ALA A 127 14.66 -5.76 -7.55
C ALA A 127 13.48 -6.10 -6.63
N ALA A 128 13.03 -5.15 -5.81
CA ALA A 128 11.89 -5.32 -4.91
C ALA A 128 10.60 -5.65 -5.68
N PHE A 129 10.34 -4.91 -6.78
CA PHE A 129 9.19 -5.15 -7.63
C PHE A 129 9.24 -6.54 -8.27
N ALA A 130 10.40 -6.93 -8.82
CA ALA A 130 10.59 -8.24 -9.42
C ALA A 130 10.38 -9.38 -8.40
N GLY A 131 10.94 -9.26 -7.19
CA GLY A 131 10.77 -10.24 -6.12
C GLY A 131 9.33 -10.37 -5.64
N ALA A 132 8.63 -9.25 -5.50
CA ALA A 132 7.22 -9.22 -5.18
C ALA A 132 6.37 -9.94 -6.24
N MET A 133 6.65 -9.68 -7.53
CA MET A 133 5.95 -10.30 -8.66
C MET A 133 6.29 -11.79 -8.80
N LEU A 134 7.53 -12.21 -8.55
CA LEU A 134 7.93 -13.62 -8.53
C LEU A 134 7.20 -14.38 -7.42
N SER A 135 7.20 -13.88 -6.19
CA SER A 135 6.47 -14.48 -5.07
C SER A 135 5.00 -14.66 -5.42
N MET A 136 4.37 -13.63 -5.99
CA MET A 136 2.97 -13.72 -6.40
C MET A 136 2.76 -14.66 -7.59
N GLY A 137 3.71 -14.74 -8.52
CA GLY A 137 3.69 -15.72 -9.61
C GLY A 137 3.58 -17.16 -9.09
N PHE A 138 4.31 -17.50 -8.03
CA PHE A 138 4.19 -18.80 -7.35
C PHE A 138 2.81 -19.00 -6.73
N VAL A 139 2.29 -18.01 -6.01
CA VAL A 139 0.93 -18.06 -5.45
C VAL A 139 -0.11 -18.26 -6.55
N LEU A 140 0.02 -17.54 -7.66
CA LEU A 140 -0.89 -17.66 -8.81
C LEU A 140 -0.79 -19.03 -9.48
N ALA A 141 0.42 -19.57 -9.64
CA ALA A 141 0.61 -20.93 -10.18
C ALA A 141 -0.06 -22.00 -9.31
N ILE A 142 0.09 -21.89 -7.98
CA ILE A 142 -0.54 -22.79 -7.01
C ILE A 142 -2.07 -22.61 -7.03
N SER A 143 -2.57 -21.38 -7.19
CA SER A 143 -4.01 -21.08 -7.19
C SER A 143 -4.78 -21.81 -8.31
N ARG A 144 -4.09 -22.17 -9.39
CA ARG A 144 -4.69 -22.95 -10.50
C ARG A 144 -4.95 -24.41 -10.13
N LYS A 145 -4.20 -24.93 -9.14
CA LYS A 145 -4.29 -26.34 -8.67
C LYS A 145 -5.12 -26.48 -7.39
N VAL A 146 -5.18 -25.44 -6.57
CA VAL A 146 -5.85 -25.45 -5.27
C VAL A 146 -7.27 -24.88 -5.41
N ARG A 147 -8.27 -25.66 -4.98
CA ARG A 147 -9.69 -25.25 -5.02
C ARG A 147 -10.13 -24.50 -3.74
N ARG A 148 -9.46 -24.75 -2.60
CA ARG A 148 -9.82 -24.17 -1.31
C ARG A 148 -9.03 -22.89 -1.05
N MET A 149 -9.73 -21.77 -0.84
CA MET A 149 -9.11 -20.46 -0.60
C MET A 149 -8.21 -20.43 0.65
N SER A 150 -8.57 -21.19 1.70
CA SER A 150 -7.76 -21.30 2.92
C SER A 150 -6.38 -21.92 2.66
N LEU A 151 -6.29 -22.93 1.79
CA LEU A 151 -5.01 -23.53 1.42
C LEU A 151 -4.12 -22.56 0.63
N LEU A 152 -4.72 -21.71 -0.19
CA LEU A 152 -3.95 -20.70 -0.93
C LEU A 152 -3.31 -19.66 0.01
N VAL A 153 -4.02 -19.26 1.07
CA VAL A 153 -3.46 -18.41 2.13
C VAL A 153 -2.27 -19.09 2.80
N VAL A 154 -2.43 -20.35 3.19
CA VAL A 154 -1.32 -21.14 3.79
C VAL A 154 -0.13 -21.23 2.84
N CYS A 155 -0.35 -21.50 1.56
CA CYS A 155 0.75 -21.52 0.56
C CYS A 155 1.47 -20.15 0.47
N GLY A 156 0.73 -19.04 0.49
CA GLY A 156 1.31 -17.70 0.48
C GLY A 156 2.18 -17.44 1.71
N VAL A 157 1.70 -17.83 2.89
CA VAL A 157 2.46 -17.74 4.15
C VAL A 157 3.74 -18.61 4.07
N MET A 158 3.64 -19.84 3.56
CA MET A 158 4.81 -20.73 3.41
C MET A 158 5.85 -20.16 2.43
N ILE A 159 5.41 -19.58 1.31
CA ILE A 159 6.31 -18.86 0.40
C ILE A 159 6.99 -17.69 1.13
N GLY A 160 6.25 -16.95 1.94
CA GLY A 160 6.80 -15.90 2.79
C GLY A 160 7.89 -16.40 3.73
N TYR A 161 7.68 -17.53 4.41
CA TYR A 161 8.68 -18.16 5.28
C TYR A 161 9.92 -18.63 4.52
N ILE A 162 9.74 -19.23 3.34
CA ILE A 162 10.88 -19.64 2.48
C ILE A 162 11.70 -18.41 2.09
N CYS A 163 11.05 -17.34 1.63
CA CYS A 163 11.75 -16.10 1.27
C CYS A 163 12.48 -15.49 2.47
N THR A 164 11.88 -15.51 3.66
CA THR A 164 12.50 -15.02 4.89
C THR A 164 13.72 -15.85 5.27
N ALA A 165 13.60 -17.18 5.28
CA ALA A 165 14.73 -18.08 5.58
C ALA A 165 15.90 -17.90 4.61
N LEU A 166 15.63 -17.75 3.31
CA LEU A 166 16.65 -17.46 2.31
C LEU A 166 17.28 -16.07 2.53
N THR A 167 16.48 -15.08 2.92
CA THR A 167 16.99 -13.75 3.26
C THR A 167 17.94 -13.81 4.46
N ASP A 168 17.54 -14.50 5.53
CA ASP A 168 18.33 -14.65 6.75
C ASP A 168 19.63 -15.41 6.48
N PHE A 169 19.59 -16.43 5.61
CA PHE A 169 20.78 -17.12 5.15
C PHE A 169 21.75 -16.17 4.42
N ILE A 170 21.25 -15.33 3.50
CA ILE A 170 22.08 -14.36 2.76
C ILE A 170 22.66 -13.32 3.71
N VAL A 171 21.87 -12.83 4.66
CA VAL A 171 22.27 -11.83 5.65
C VAL A 171 23.39 -12.36 6.57
N THR A 172 23.45 -13.66 6.84
CA THR A 172 24.51 -14.28 7.66
C THR A 172 25.92 -14.07 7.05
N PHE A 173 26.00 -13.92 5.73
CA PHE A 173 27.28 -13.71 5.00
C PHE A 173 27.44 -12.26 4.50
N ALA A 174 26.53 -11.37 4.90
CA ALA A 174 26.57 -9.98 4.48
C ALA A 174 27.39 -9.12 5.43
N ASP A 175 27.96 -8.04 4.91
CA ASP A 175 28.64 -7.03 5.73
C ASP A 175 27.62 -6.25 6.58
N ASP A 176 28.05 -5.74 7.74
CA ASP A 176 27.23 -5.00 8.69
C ASP A 176 26.47 -3.84 8.03
N SER A 177 27.11 -3.13 7.10
CA SER A 177 26.49 -2.02 6.37
C SER A 177 25.28 -2.46 5.54
N ASN A 178 25.34 -3.66 4.93
CA ASN A 178 24.22 -4.24 4.19
C ASN A 178 23.10 -4.67 5.11
N ILE A 179 23.42 -5.23 6.27
CA ILE A 179 22.45 -5.62 7.29
C ILE A 179 21.66 -4.39 7.74
N VAL A 180 22.36 -3.31 8.09
CA VAL A 180 21.72 -2.04 8.50
C VAL A 180 20.85 -1.44 7.39
N ASN A 181 21.35 -1.41 6.15
CA ASN A 181 20.62 -0.88 5.01
C ASN A 181 19.35 -1.71 4.71
N LEU A 182 19.45 -3.04 4.74
CA LEU A 182 18.31 -3.93 4.55
C LEU A 182 17.30 -3.80 5.68
N HIS A 183 17.77 -3.67 6.93
CA HIS A 183 16.91 -3.43 8.08
C HIS A 183 16.14 -2.11 7.91
N ASN A 184 16.82 -1.01 7.60
CA ASN A 184 16.22 0.30 7.38
C ASN A 184 15.19 0.29 6.24
N TRP A 185 15.53 -0.38 5.12
CA TRP A 185 14.59 -0.57 4.02
C TRP A 185 13.33 -1.35 4.46
N SER A 186 13.52 -2.40 5.29
CA SER A 186 12.44 -3.25 5.79
C SER A 186 11.48 -2.53 6.75
N LEU A 187 11.91 -1.44 7.36
CA LEU A 187 11.07 -0.62 8.24
C LEU A 187 10.02 0.20 7.46
N GLY A 188 10.25 0.41 6.18
CA GLY A 188 9.41 1.23 5.32
C GLY A 188 9.55 2.73 5.58
N SER A 189 9.55 3.52 4.52
CA SER A 189 9.63 4.99 4.60
C SER A 189 9.14 5.64 3.32
N PHE A 190 8.52 6.83 3.43
CA PHE A 190 8.26 7.71 2.30
C PHE A 190 9.37 8.76 2.12
N SER A 191 10.46 8.69 2.89
CA SER A 191 11.61 9.58 2.74
C SER A 191 12.39 9.29 1.45
N GLY A 192 13.04 10.31 0.90
CA GLY A 192 13.87 10.15 -0.30
C GLY A 192 13.11 9.98 -1.62
N MET A 193 11.79 10.23 -1.64
CA MET A 193 11.00 10.18 -2.86
C MET A 193 11.33 11.32 -3.81
N SER A 194 11.52 11.00 -5.10
CA SER A 194 11.74 11.95 -6.19
C SER A 194 10.50 12.12 -7.07
N TRP A 195 10.47 13.17 -7.89
CA TRP A 195 9.42 13.37 -8.88
C TRP A 195 9.37 12.26 -9.93
N GLU A 196 10.52 11.67 -10.27
CA GLU A 196 10.59 10.51 -11.17
C GLU A 196 9.88 9.30 -10.56
N ASN A 197 10.13 9.04 -9.27
CA ASN A 197 9.42 8.00 -8.51
C ASN A 197 7.91 8.26 -8.52
N VAL A 198 7.46 9.49 -8.24
CA VAL A 198 6.04 9.86 -8.26
C VAL A 198 5.41 9.63 -9.63
N ARG A 199 6.08 10.01 -10.72
CA ARG A 199 5.58 9.74 -12.09
C ARG A 199 5.39 8.24 -12.33
N THR A 200 6.36 7.43 -11.95
CA THR A 200 6.28 5.96 -12.09
C THR A 200 5.13 5.39 -11.25
N MET A 201 4.98 5.83 -10.00
CA MET A 201 3.87 5.41 -9.13
C MET A 201 2.50 5.79 -9.73
N VAL A 202 2.35 7.02 -10.23
CA VAL A 202 1.11 7.49 -10.88
C VAL A 202 0.77 6.62 -12.07
N LEU A 203 1.74 6.29 -12.91
CA LEU A 203 1.51 5.46 -14.10
C LEU A 203 1.12 4.01 -13.71
N VAL A 204 1.90 3.37 -12.85
CA VAL A 204 1.67 1.96 -12.48
C VAL A 204 0.42 1.81 -11.62
N CYS A 205 0.31 2.59 -10.55
CA CYS A 205 -0.87 2.51 -9.66
C CYS A 205 -2.11 3.05 -10.36
N GLY A 206 -2.01 4.14 -11.13
CA GLY A 206 -3.13 4.71 -11.88
C GLY A 206 -3.72 3.72 -12.88
N ALA A 207 -2.87 3.08 -13.69
CA ALA A 207 -3.33 2.04 -14.63
C ALA A 207 -4.02 0.88 -13.90
N ALA A 208 -3.40 0.36 -12.83
CA ALA A 208 -3.98 -0.74 -12.04
C ALA A 208 -5.30 -0.35 -11.35
N LEU A 209 -5.42 0.88 -10.84
CA LEU A 209 -6.64 1.41 -10.23
C LEU A 209 -7.77 1.57 -11.24
N VAL A 210 -7.49 2.08 -12.43
CA VAL A 210 -8.47 2.19 -13.52
C VAL A 210 -8.97 0.80 -13.90
N LEU A 211 -8.09 -0.18 -14.08
CA LEU A 211 -8.48 -1.56 -14.36
C LEU A 211 -9.30 -2.17 -13.21
N ALA A 212 -8.91 -1.93 -11.95
CA ALA A 212 -9.67 -2.38 -10.78
C ALA A 212 -11.08 -1.75 -10.77
N PHE A 213 -11.22 -0.49 -11.14
CA PHE A 213 -12.52 0.19 -11.23
C PHE A 213 -13.42 -0.45 -12.30
N PHE A 214 -12.88 -0.83 -13.46
CA PHE A 214 -13.65 -1.56 -14.49
C PHE A 214 -14.12 -2.94 -14.01
N LEU A 215 -13.43 -3.57 -13.07
CA LEU A 215 -13.87 -4.82 -12.46
C LEU A 215 -15.01 -4.66 -11.43
N SER A 216 -15.51 -3.46 -11.18
CA SER A 216 -16.55 -3.21 -10.15
C SER A 216 -17.80 -4.06 -10.36
N LYS A 217 -18.28 -4.21 -11.60
CA LYS A 217 -19.45 -5.05 -11.91
C LYS A 217 -19.19 -6.55 -11.66
N PRO A 218 -18.12 -7.16 -12.19
CA PRO A 218 -17.74 -8.52 -11.86
C PRO A 218 -17.51 -8.76 -10.35
N ILE A 219 -16.88 -7.81 -9.65
CA ILE A 219 -16.68 -7.89 -8.19
C ILE A 219 -18.03 -7.96 -7.47
N ARG A 220 -18.98 -7.12 -7.83
CA ARG A 220 -20.32 -7.15 -7.24
C ARG A 220 -21.03 -8.49 -7.46
N ALA A 221 -20.99 -9.04 -8.68
CA ALA A 221 -21.55 -10.35 -8.97
C ALA A 221 -20.87 -11.45 -8.14
N TYR A 222 -19.53 -11.40 -8.00
CA TYR A 222 -18.75 -12.37 -7.24
C TYR A 222 -19.05 -12.32 -5.73
N GLN A 223 -19.34 -11.14 -5.17
CA GLN A 223 -19.73 -10.96 -3.78
C GLN A 223 -21.07 -11.63 -3.44
N LEU A 224 -21.95 -11.83 -4.44
CA LEU A 224 -23.24 -12.52 -4.29
C LEU A 224 -23.10 -14.06 -4.39
N GLY A 225 -21.89 -14.54 -4.73
CA GLY A 225 -21.57 -15.96 -4.84
C GLY A 225 -21.04 -16.34 -6.23
N GLU A 226 -20.18 -17.37 -6.25
CA GLU A 226 -19.48 -17.79 -7.49
C GLU A 226 -20.45 -18.32 -8.55
N VAL A 227 -21.46 -19.11 -8.14
CA VAL A 227 -22.47 -19.65 -9.05
C VAL A 227 -23.28 -18.50 -9.67
N TYR A 228 -23.64 -17.52 -8.86
CA TYR A 228 -24.34 -16.33 -9.36
C TYR A 228 -23.50 -15.54 -10.37
N ALA A 229 -22.22 -15.33 -10.07
CA ALA A 229 -21.30 -14.62 -10.96
C ALA A 229 -21.15 -15.36 -12.31
N GLN A 230 -21.06 -16.70 -12.30
CA GLN A 230 -21.00 -17.51 -13.51
C GLN A 230 -22.25 -17.36 -14.35
N ASN A 231 -23.44 -17.42 -13.73
CA ASN A 231 -24.72 -17.26 -14.42
C ASN A 231 -24.89 -15.85 -15.04
N MET A 232 -24.21 -14.84 -14.45
CA MET A 232 -24.13 -13.48 -14.98
C MET A 232 -23.04 -13.32 -16.06
N GLY A 233 -22.40 -14.40 -16.53
CA GLY A 233 -21.41 -14.38 -17.59
C GLY A 233 -19.98 -14.04 -17.15
N VAL A 234 -19.69 -14.02 -15.84
CA VAL A 234 -18.32 -13.77 -15.34
C VAL A 234 -17.45 -15.00 -15.50
N HIS A 235 -16.39 -14.91 -16.28
CA HIS A 235 -15.38 -15.96 -16.40
C HIS A 235 -14.52 -16.02 -15.12
N LEU A 236 -14.89 -16.83 -14.13
CA LEU A 236 -14.27 -16.86 -12.79
C LEU A 236 -12.74 -17.02 -12.82
N ARG A 237 -12.20 -17.85 -13.73
CA ARG A 237 -10.73 -18.05 -13.82
C ARG A 237 -10.01 -16.75 -14.20
N ALA A 238 -10.45 -16.09 -15.24
CA ALA A 238 -9.88 -14.82 -15.70
C ALA A 238 -10.08 -13.72 -14.65
N PHE A 239 -11.27 -13.64 -14.07
CA PHE A 239 -11.61 -12.67 -13.03
C PHE A 239 -10.74 -12.83 -11.78
N ARG A 240 -10.60 -14.03 -11.25
CA ARG A 240 -9.73 -14.33 -10.09
C ARG A 240 -8.27 -13.99 -10.37
N THR A 241 -7.78 -14.37 -11.56
CA THR A 241 -6.43 -14.02 -11.99
C THR A 241 -6.24 -12.50 -12.05
N ALA A 242 -7.21 -11.76 -12.58
CA ALA A 242 -7.16 -10.30 -12.65
C ALA A 242 -7.13 -9.65 -11.26
N LEU A 243 -7.96 -10.12 -10.31
CA LEU A 243 -7.95 -9.63 -8.93
C LEU A 243 -6.58 -9.81 -8.27
N ILE A 244 -6.00 -11.02 -8.38
CA ILE A 244 -4.68 -11.32 -7.82
C ILE A 244 -3.61 -10.46 -8.49
N LEU A 245 -3.58 -10.37 -9.82
CA LEU A 245 -2.56 -9.60 -10.54
C LEU A 245 -2.63 -8.10 -10.21
N LEU A 246 -3.82 -7.51 -10.23
CA LEU A 246 -3.98 -6.08 -9.90
C LEU A 246 -3.60 -5.78 -8.45
N SER A 247 -4.04 -6.61 -7.52
CA SER A 247 -3.63 -6.49 -6.12
C SER A 247 -2.12 -6.61 -5.97
N SER A 248 -1.49 -7.53 -6.70
CA SER A 248 -0.04 -7.77 -6.64
C SER A 248 0.75 -6.60 -7.21
N VAL A 249 0.34 -6.07 -8.36
CA VAL A 249 0.98 -4.90 -8.97
C VAL A 249 0.91 -3.69 -8.03
N LEU A 250 -0.28 -3.44 -7.44
CA LEU A 250 -0.44 -2.35 -6.47
C LEU A 250 0.45 -2.53 -5.24
N SER A 251 0.45 -3.71 -4.62
CA SER A 251 1.27 -3.97 -3.43
C SER A 251 2.76 -4.10 -3.72
N ALA A 252 3.15 -4.64 -4.90
CA ALA A 252 4.53 -4.67 -5.34
C ALA A 252 5.09 -3.25 -5.57
N CYS A 253 4.29 -2.37 -6.19
CA CYS A 253 4.64 -0.96 -6.35
C CYS A 253 4.86 -0.30 -4.98
N VAL A 254 3.93 -0.48 -4.02
CA VAL A 254 4.08 0.04 -2.66
C VAL A 254 5.37 -0.45 -2.03
N THR A 255 5.59 -1.78 -1.99
CA THR A 255 6.76 -2.37 -1.35
C THR A 255 8.07 -1.97 -2.03
N ALA A 256 8.08 -1.81 -3.36
CA ALA A 256 9.25 -1.40 -4.11
C ALA A 256 9.71 0.02 -3.79
N PHE A 257 8.76 0.96 -3.70
CA PHE A 257 9.09 2.36 -3.46
C PHE A 257 9.26 2.71 -1.99
N SER A 258 8.37 2.26 -1.13
CA SER A 258 8.34 2.64 0.30
C SER A 258 8.83 1.55 1.25
N GLY A 259 9.21 0.38 0.75
CA GLY A 259 9.36 -0.80 1.59
C GLY A 259 8.01 -1.36 2.09
N PRO A 260 8.04 -2.39 2.93
CA PRO A 260 6.83 -3.00 3.47
C PRO A 260 6.06 -2.03 4.38
N ILE A 261 4.76 -1.83 4.14
CA ILE A 261 3.85 -1.06 5.01
C ILE A 261 2.73 -1.96 5.50
N SER A 262 2.57 -2.07 6.83
CA SER A 262 1.63 -2.99 7.45
C SER A 262 0.23 -2.40 7.63
N PHE A 263 -0.78 -3.26 7.78
CA PHE A 263 -2.16 -2.99 8.20
C PHE A 263 -3.03 -2.10 7.30
N VAL A 264 -2.51 -1.21 6.48
CA VAL A 264 -3.28 -0.28 5.63
C VAL A 264 -4.26 -1.05 4.75
N GLY A 265 -3.78 -2.11 4.07
CA GLY A 265 -4.59 -2.95 3.18
C GLY A 265 -5.64 -3.80 3.89
N ILE A 266 -5.54 -3.97 5.21
CA ILE A 266 -6.54 -4.72 5.99
C ILE A 266 -7.53 -3.76 6.65
N ALA A 267 -7.03 -2.76 7.36
CA ALA A 267 -7.84 -1.88 8.19
C ALA A 267 -8.68 -0.90 7.38
N VAL A 268 -8.07 -0.23 6.38
CA VAL A 268 -8.74 0.86 5.67
C VAL A 268 -9.95 0.41 4.84
N PRO A 269 -9.92 -0.67 4.02
CA PRO A 269 -11.09 -1.09 3.27
C PRO A 269 -12.28 -1.42 4.19
N HIS A 270 -11.98 -1.98 5.36
CA HIS A 270 -13.01 -2.26 6.36
C HIS A 270 -13.61 -0.99 6.97
N LEU A 271 -12.76 -0.01 7.33
CA LEU A 271 -13.22 1.31 7.80
C LEU A 271 -14.11 1.97 6.76
N MET A 272 -13.74 1.91 5.49
CA MET A 272 -14.54 2.47 4.40
C MET A 272 -15.89 1.74 4.27
N LYS A 273 -15.89 0.41 4.35
CA LYS A 273 -17.13 -0.38 4.35
C LYS A 273 -18.05 0.00 5.51
N SER A 274 -17.49 0.24 6.69
CA SER A 274 -18.23 0.69 7.88
C SER A 274 -18.75 2.12 7.71
N LEU A 275 -17.91 3.05 7.25
CA LEU A 275 -18.26 4.46 7.05
C LEU A 275 -19.39 4.63 6.04
N PHE A 276 -19.26 4.01 4.87
CA PHE A 276 -20.25 4.12 3.79
C PHE A 276 -21.46 3.22 4.00
N GLY A 277 -21.37 2.19 4.85
CA GLY A 277 -22.45 1.22 5.10
C GLY A 277 -22.88 0.45 3.86
N THR A 278 -21.94 0.19 2.94
CA THR A 278 -22.18 -0.51 1.69
C THR A 278 -21.03 -1.43 1.32
N ALA A 279 -21.33 -2.48 0.55
CA ALA A 279 -20.33 -3.34 -0.08
C ALA A 279 -20.16 -3.03 -1.58
N GLU A 280 -20.77 -1.96 -2.08
CA GLU A 280 -20.78 -1.58 -3.50
C GLU A 280 -19.38 -1.23 -3.99
N PRO A 281 -18.78 -1.98 -4.95
CA PRO A 281 -17.39 -1.78 -5.40
C PRO A 281 -17.15 -0.40 -6.03
N LEU A 282 -18.14 0.15 -6.75
CA LEU A 282 -18.08 1.48 -7.35
C LEU A 282 -17.86 2.60 -6.31
N ILE A 283 -18.30 2.38 -5.06
CA ILE A 283 -18.11 3.30 -3.95
C ILE A 283 -16.84 2.93 -3.19
N LEU A 284 -16.62 1.63 -2.91
CA LEU A 284 -15.54 1.18 -2.04
C LEU A 284 -14.15 1.28 -2.66
N ILE A 285 -14.00 1.13 -3.99
CA ILE A 285 -12.69 1.29 -4.63
C ILE A 285 -12.18 2.72 -4.48
N PRO A 286 -12.90 3.78 -4.90
CA PRO A 286 -12.43 5.15 -4.71
C PRO A 286 -12.39 5.55 -3.22
N ALA A 287 -13.32 5.09 -2.39
CA ALA A 287 -13.29 5.35 -0.95
C ALA A 287 -12.06 4.73 -0.28
N SER A 288 -11.70 3.48 -0.64
CA SER A 288 -10.49 2.82 -0.13
C SER A 288 -9.22 3.53 -0.57
N PHE A 289 -9.17 4.03 -1.80
CA PHE A 289 -8.04 4.81 -2.27
C PHE A 289 -7.87 6.11 -1.48
N LEU A 290 -8.92 6.91 -1.35
CA LEU A 290 -8.88 8.17 -0.60
C LEU A 290 -8.61 7.93 0.90
N GLY A 291 -9.27 6.93 1.49
CA GLY A 291 -9.08 6.56 2.89
C GLY A 291 -7.68 6.05 3.18
N GLY A 292 -7.10 5.24 2.28
CA GLY A 292 -5.72 4.74 2.38
C GLY A 292 -4.69 5.87 2.29
N GLY A 293 -4.89 6.78 1.35
CA GLY A 293 -4.06 7.97 1.21
C GLY A 293 -4.13 8.87 2.45
N ALA A 294 -5.34 9.16 2.96
CA ALA A 294 -5.52 9.97 4.16
C ALA A 294 -4.89 9.30 5.40
N PHE A 295 -5.06 7.98 5.56
CA PHE A 295 -4.46 7.24 6.66
C PHE A 295 -2.93 7.25 6.60
N CYS A 296 -2.33 7.03 5.42
CA CYS A 296 -0.88 7.07 5.26
C CYS A 296 -0.31 8.49 5.44
N LEU A 297 -1.01 9.54 4.99
CA LEU A 297 -0.63 10.93 5.24
C LEU A 297 -0.61 11.26 6.73
N LEU A 298 -1.62 10.81 7.48
CA LEU A 298 -1.65 10.97 8.94
C LEU A 298 -0.49 10.22 9.60
N CYS A 299 -0.28 8.95 9.23
CA CYS A 299 0.78 8.15 9.82
C CYS A 299 2.18 8.69 9.47
N ASP A 300 2.40 9.18 8.24
CA ASP A 300 3.67 9.81 7.84
C ASP A 300 3.91 11.11 8.61
N LEU A 301 2.86 11.91 8.82
CA LEU A 301 2.96 13.12 9.65
C LEU A 301 3.41 12.77 11.07
N ILE A 302 2.80 11.77 11.71
CA ILE A 302 3.17 11.32 13.04
C ILE A 302 4.59 10.77 13.05
N ALA A 303 4.95 9.92 12.08
CA ALA A 303 6.26 9.28 11.97
C ALA A 303 7.43 10.28 11.97
N ARG A 304 7.25 11.43 11.33
CA ARG A 304 8.31 12.46 11.20
C ARG A 304 8.23 13.62 12.19
N THR A 305 7.13 13.75 12.95
CA THR A 305 6.95 14.88 13.86
C THR A 305 6.93 14.51 15.33
N ALA A 306 6.48 13.28 15.68
CA ALA A 306 6.31 12.87 17.07
C ALA A 306 7.62 12.83 17.87
N PHE A 307 8.73 12.45 17.24
CA PHE A 307 10.04 12.30 17.86
C PHE A 307 11.14 13.07 17.12
N ALA A 308 10.77 14.17 16.44
CA ALA A 308 11.74 14.97 15.69
C ALA A 308 12.95 15.37 16.56
N PRO A 309 14.19 15.30 16.03
CA PRO A 309 14.55 15.11 14.63
C PRO A 309 14.59 13.66 14.15
N THR A 310 14.38 12.67 15.02
CA THR A 310 14.39 11.24 14.65
C THR A 310 13.08 10.86 13.99
N GLU A 311 13.14 10.27 12.80
CA GLU A 311 11.96 9.73 12.12
C GLU A 311 11.68 8.29 12.58
N VAL A 312 10.43 8.01 12.95
CA VAL A 312 9.96 6.64 13.25
C VAL A 312 9.54 5.97 11.95
N SER A 313 9.69 4.63 11.88
CA SER A 313 9.27 3.89 10.69
C SER A 313 7.76 4.02 10.45
N ILE A 314 7.36 4.16 9.18
CA ILE A 314 5.94 4.26 8.83
C ILE A 314 5.19 2.97 9.18
N SER A 315 5.83 1.79 9.03
CA SER A 315 5.20 0.50 9.38
C SER A 315 4.90 0.38 10.86
N SER A 316 5.75 0.92 11.74
CA SER A 316 5.48 0.94 13.19
C SER A 316 4.26 1.80 13.50
N VAL A 317 4.17 3.00 12.91
CA VAL A 317 3.04 3.90 13.14
C VAL A 317 1.75 3.28 12.59
N THR A 318 1.78 2.75 11.34
CA THR A 318 0.58 2.11 10.76
C THR A 318 0.17 0.85 11.51
N ALA A 319 1.11 0.12 12.14
CA ALA A 319 0.81 -1.03 12.98
C ALA A 319 0.11 -0.62 14.29
N VAL A 320 0.62 0.41 14.96
CA VAL A 320 0.03 0.91 16.22
C VAL A 320 -1.40 1.39 16.03
N PHE A 321 -1.70 2.05 14.92
CA PHE A 321 -3.07 2.50 14.64
C PHE A 321 -3.93 1.44 13.94
N GLY A 322 -3.34 0.65 13.05
CA GLY A 322 -4.08 -0.34 12.25
C GLY A 322 -4.45 -1.60 13.01
N ALA A 323 -3.56 -2.13 13.86
CA ALA A 323 -3.83 -3.36 14.61
C ALA A 323 -5.04 -3.25 15.56
N PRO A 324 -5.21 -2.18 16.36
CA PRO A 324 -6.42 -2.00 17.18
C PRO A 324 -7.70 -1.97 16.37
N ILE A 325 -7.67 -1.34 15.18
CA ILE A 325 -8.83 -1.31 14.27
C ILE A 325 -9.20 -2.73 13.84
N VAL A 326 -8.22 -3.53 13.45
CA VAL A 326 -8.45 -4.93 13.04
C VAL A 326 -8.98 -5.78 14.20
N ILE A 327 -8.42 -5.61 15.40
CA ILE A 327 -8.87 -6.31 16.62
C ILE A 327 -10.32 -5.93 16.93
N TYR A 328 -10.63 -4.63 16.96
CA TYR A 328 -11.98 -4.14 17.20
C TYR A 328 -12.99 -4.72 16.20
N MET A 329 -12.61 -4.75 14.92
CA MET A 329 -13.41 -5.31 13.84
C MET A 329 -13.69 -6.81 14.05
N MET A 330 -12.69 -7.57 14.49
CA MET A 330 -12.86 -9.01 14.71
C MET A 330 -13.80 -9.31 15.89
N ILE A 331 -13.71 -8.53 16.97
CA ILE A 331 -14.54 -8.69 18.16
C ILE A 331 -16.00 -8.32 17.86
N HIS A 332 -16.23 -7.25 17.09
CA HIS A 332 -17.59 -6.73 16.81
C HIS A 332 -18.20 -7.31 15.52
N ARG A 333 -17.54 -8.29 14.91
CA ARG A 333 -18.09 -9.02 13.77
C ARG A 333 -19.30 -9.83 14.27
N LYS A 334 -20.51 -9.35 14.00
CA LYS A 334 -21.73 -10.17 14.17
C LYS A 334 -21.53 -11.42 13.33
N ALA A 335 -21.58 -12.59 13.99
CA ALA A 335 -21.65 -13.87 13.31
C ALA A 335 -22.92 -13.85 12.44
N GLY A 336 -22.75 -13.65 11.15
CA GLY A 336 -23.80 -13.72 10.12
C GLY A 336 -23.61 -14.98 9.32
#